data_218755ac1dbe41a0348b9668940ae4bb
#
_entry.id   218755ac1dbe41a0348b9668940ae4bb
#
_cell.length_a   1.000
_cell.length_b   1.000
_cell.length_c   1.000
_cell.angle_alpha   90.00
_cell.angle_beta   90.00
_cell.angle_gamma   90.00
#
_symmetry.space_group_name_H-M   'P 1'
#
loop_
_entity.id
_entity.type
_entity.pdbx_description
1 polymer ?
#
loop_
_entity_poly.entity_id
_entity_poly.type
_entity_poly.pdbx_seq_one_letter_code
_entity_poly.pdbx_strand_id
1 'polypeptide(L)'
;NQKNMKKILLLALLIPVFGMADAQDLVIAIQGHFSVGGQTIQRPGTYDNSKFVGWATQVETGQSYRADHAFVDFQVPAHAKKLPLVYVHGYGGSGVCWQMTPDGRDGFATLMLRRGYSSYVMDLPGRGRAGRTSATTTVKPLADEMFWFDIWRIGIWPEYNKGVQFPSDSAYLSPFFREMTPDISDHKQDVPAINALTEKIGDNILVTHSAGGFPGWMAAIQNPNVKAVVSYEPGGYVFPEGEVPDPIAGLTGGATGVAIPMEQFLRLTRIPIVMYFGDYIPETPSENLGGENWRVRLQMGRKFVEAINRHGGNATLVELPKIGIYGNTHFLMQDLNNGQLADLLGEWLEKNDLGK
;
A
#
# COMPACT_ATOMS: atom_id res chain seq x y z
N ASN A 1 76.16 -3.26 -23.27
CA ASN A 1 75.33 -2.43 -22.39
C ASN A 1 73.97 -2.10 -23.10
N GLN A 2 73.04 -3.02 -22.98
CA GLN A 2 71.67 -2.80 -23.45
C GLN A 2 70.80 -2.35 -22.26
N LYS A 3 70.25 -1.14 -22.37
CA LYS A 3 69.25 -0.60 -21.45
C LYS A 3 67.86 -1.17 -21.79
N ASN A 4 67.36 -2.00 -20.92
CA ASN A 4 65.96 -2.43 -20.91
C ASN A 4 65.04 -1.26 -20.54
N MET A 5 64.33 -0.69 -21.53
CA MET A 5 63.21 0.19 -21.31
C MET A 5 61.92 -0.66 -21.11
N LYS A 6 61.46 -0.76 -19.88
CA LYS A 6 60.12 -1.30 -19.58
C LYS A 6 59.06 -0.29 -20.05
N LYS A 7 58.32 -0.67 -21.07
CA LYS A 7 57.08 0.05 -21.49
C LYS A 7 56.03 -0.20 -20.42
N ILE A 8 55.70 0.81 -19.63
CA ILE A 8 54.52 0.81 -18.77
C ILE A 8 53.32 1.09 -19.68
N LEU A 9 52.49 0.05 -19.88
CA LEU A 9 51.22 0.18 -20.53
C LEU A 9 50.23 0.79 -19.54
N LEU A 10 49.92 2.06 -19.69
CA LEU A 10 48.88 2.74 -18.92
C LEU A 10 47.53 2.27 -19.47
N LEU A 11 46.89 1.33 -18.80
CA LEU A 11 45.51 0.91 -19.06
C LEU A 11 44.58 2.01 -18.52
N ALA A 12 44.14 2.92 -19.36
CA ALA A 12 43.09 3.85 -19.03
C ALA A 12 41.78 3.08 -18.83
N LEU A 13 41.38 2.86 -17.59
CA LEU A 13 40.03 2.39 -17.29
C LEU A 13 39.06 3.50 -17.72
N LEU A 14 38.42 3.32 -18.85
CA LEU A 14 37.19 4.06 -19.19
C LEU A 14 36.10 3.56 -18.26
N ILE A 15 35.92 4.26 -17.14
CA ILE A 15 34.69 4.17 -16.33
C ILE A 15 33.62 4.80 -17.21
N PRO A 16 32.56 4.05 -17.63
CA PRO A 16 31.43 4.67 -18.27
C PRO A 16 30.83 5.63 -17.23
N VAL A 17 30.97 6.92 -17.47
CA VAL A 17 30.14 7.92 -16.82
C VAL A 17 28.73 7.68 -17.36
N PHE A 18 27.98 6.81 -16.69
CA PHE A 18 26.54 6.84 -16.84
C PHE A 18 26.14 8.26 -16.47
N GLY A 19 25.68 9.01 -17.48
CA GLY A 19 25.11 10.33 -17.25
C GLY A 19 24.02 10.16 -16.18
N MET A 20 24.31 10.63 -14.98
CA MET A 20 23.28 10.93 -14.03
C MET A 20 22.41 11.97 -14.74
N ALA A 21 21.26 11.55 -15.29
CA ALA A 21 20.22 12.50 -15.61
C ALA A 21 20.11 13.38 -14.37
N ASP A 22 20.22 14.69 -14.54
CA ASP A 22 20.11 15.64 -13.44
C ASP A 22 18.80 15.34 -12.71
N ALA A 23 18.88 14.56 -11.66
CA ALA A 23 17.74 14.31 -10.79
C ALA A 23 17.45 15.64 -10.14
N GLN A 24 16.43 16.34 -10.63
CA GLN A 24 15.99 17.59 -10.06
C GLN A 24 15.82 17.42 -8.55
N ASP A 25 16.45 18.30 -7.77
CA ASP A 25 16.35 18.28 -6.32
C ASP A 25 14.89 18.26 -5.87
N LEU A 26 14.55 17.34 -4.97
CA LEU A 26 13.24 17.32 -4.34
C LEU A 26 13.25 18.26 -3.14
N VAL A 27 12.65 19.43 -3.28
CA VAL A 27 12.56 20.42 -2.22
C VAL A 27 11.31 20.16 -1.38
N ILE A 28 11.51 19.78 -0.12
CA ILE A 28 10.43 19.54 0.86
C ILE A 28 10.25 20.79 1.72
N ALA A 29 9.04 21.36 1.70
CA ALA A 29 8.69 22.52 2.52
C ALA A 29 8.39 22.12 3.97
N ILE A 30 7.68 21.01 4.18
CA ILE A 30 7.30 20.52 5.50
C ILE A 30 7.37 18.99 5.48
N GLN A 31 7.90 18.41 6.55
CA GLN A 31 7.84 16.96 6.79
C GLN A 31 7.72 16.67 8.27
N GLY A 32 7.22 15.49 8.61
CA GLY A 32 7.10 15.05 9.98
C GLY A 32 6.25 13.81 10.12
N HIS A 33 5.86 13.52 11.34
CA HIS A 33 4.98 12.40 11.64
C HIS A 33 4.03 12.75 12.79
N PHE A 34 2.92 12.02 12.85
CA PHE A 34 1.95 12.09 13.95
C PHE A 34 1.12 10.79 14.02
N SER A 35 0.39 10.63 15.11
CA SER A 35 -0.59 9.54 15.23
C SER A 35 -2.01 10.08 15.08
N VAL A 36 -2.91 9.25 14.54
CA VAL A 36 -4.34 9.55 14.37
C VAL A 36 -5.21 8.38 14.82
N GLY A 37 -6.47 8.68 15.19
CA GLY A 37 -7.41 7.67 15.65
C GLY A 37 -6.98 7.01 16.95
N GLY A 38 -7.38 5.76 17.11
CA GLY A 38 -7.10 4.98 18.31
C GLY A 38 -8.00 5.33 19.50
N GLN A 39 -7.70 4.71 20.62
CA GLN A 39 -8.52 4.85 21.82
C GLN A 39 -7.66 4.94 23.09
N THR A 40 -8.23 5.55 24.12
CA THR A 40 -7.68 5.53 25.47
C THR A 40 -8.46 4.53 26.29
N ILE A 41 -7.79 3.47 26.73
CA ILE A 41 -8.39 2.42 27.54
C ILE A 41 -8.12 2.73 28.99
N GLN A 42 -9.20 2.86 29.78
CA GLN A 42 -9.17 3.10 31.21
C GLN A 42 -9.34 1.78 31.95
N ARG A 43 -8.52 1.53 32.96
CA ARG A 43 -8.68 0.45 33.91
C ARG A 43 -8.78 1.05 35.30
N PRO A 44 -9.92 0.90 36.01
CA PRO A 44 -10.07 1.38 37.38
C PRO A 44 -9.17 0.60 38.34
N GLY A 45 -8.96 1.13 39.51
CA GLY A 45 -8.17 0.52 40.57
C GLY A 45 -6.91 1.30 40.91
N THR A 46 -6.11 0.75 41.80
CA THR A 46 -4.88 1.40 42.27
C THR A 46 -3.77 1.24 41.22
N TYR A 47 -3.14 2.35 40.88
CA TYR A 47 -1.88 2.31 40.10
C TYR A 47 -0.75 1.90 41.03
N ASP A 48 -0.08 0.81 40.70
CA ASP A 48 1.09 0.29 41.40
C ASP A 48 2.27 0.19 40.43
N ASN A 49 3.24 1.08 40.57
CA ASN A 49 4.45 1.12 39.75
C ASN A 49 5.58 0.22 40.26
N SER A 50 5.43 -0.42 41.43
CA SER A 50 6.45 -1.30 42.01
C SER A 50 6.85 -2.45 41.07
N LYS A 51 5.93 -2.88 40.22
CA LYS A 51 6.16 -3.91 39.20
C LYS A 51 7.15 -3.50 38.10
N PHE A 52 7.40 -2.21 37.97
CA PHE A 52 8.26 -1.66 36.92
C PHE A 52 9.56 -1.09 37.42
N VAL A 53 9.59 -0.54 38.64
CA VAL A 53 10.76 0.26 39.13
C VAL A 53 11.28 -0.14 40.48
N GLY A 54 10.74 -1.16 41.15
CA GLY A 54 11.21 -1.65 42.44
C GLY A 54 10.95 -0.72 43.64
N TRP A 55 10.53 0.51 43.44
CA TRP A 55 10.09 1.47 44.48
C TRP A 55 8.77 2.11 43.98
N ALA A 56 7.84 2.28 44.88
CA ALA A 56 6.47 2.54 44.46
C ALA A 56 5.85 3.75 45.13
N THR A 57 5.11 4.48 44.34
CA THR A 57 3.97 5.26 44.83
C THR A 57 2.68 4.54 44.37
N GLN A 58 1.82 4.19 45.31
CA GLN A 58 0.52 3.65 45.01
C GLN A 58 -0.49 4.80 45.07
N VAL A 59 -1.27 4.97 44.00
CA VAL A 59 -2.30 6.00 43.92
C VAL A 59 -3.59 5.43 43.32
N GLU A 60 -4.74 5.79 43.86
CA GLU A 60 -6.05 5.31 43.43
C GLU A 60 -6.59 6.12 42.24
N THR A 61 -5.76 6.32 41.22
CA THR A 61 -6.12 7.06 39.99
C THR A 61 -6.52 6.17 38.85
N GLY A 62 -6.45 4.83 39.03
CA GLY A 62 -6.55 3.87 37.93
C GLY A 62 -5.36 3.91 37.00
N GLN A 63 -5.45 3.17 35.91
CA GLN A 63 -4.44 3.05 34.87
C GLN A 63 -5.06 3.29 33.49
N SER A 64 -4.29 3.85 32.61
CA SER A 64 -4.71 4.03 31.21
C SER A 64 -3.59 3.69 30.23
N TYR A 65 -3.95 3.27 29.05
CA TYR A 65 -3.04 3.20 27.92
C TYR A 65 -3.74 3.60 26.63
N ARG A 66 -2.97 4.10 25.69
CA ARG A 66 -3.42 4.49 24.37
C ARG A 66 -3.00 3.43 23.38
N ALA A 67 -3.94 2.96 22.54
CA ALA A 67 -3.71 1.89 21.59
C ALA A 67 -4.52 2.10 20.31
N ASP A 68 -4.30 1.26 19.32
CA ASP A 68 -5.07 1.14 18.08
C ASP A 68 -5.09 2.43 17.24
N HIS A 69 -4.10 3.30 17.42
CA HIS A 69 -3.87 4.45 16.55
C HIS A 69 -3.08 4.02 15.30
N ALA A 70 -3.26 4.76 14.21
CA ALA A 70 -2.37 4.72 13.07
C ALA A 70 -1.18 5.66 13.30
N PHE A 71 -0.03 5.31 12.71
CA PHE A 71 1.10 6.22 12.55
C PHE A 71 1.07 6.81 11.15
N VAL A 72 1.38 8.08 11.00
CA VAL A 72 1.41 8.78 9.72
C VAL A 72 2.73 9.50 9.58
N ASP A 73 3.44 9.21 8.50
CA ASP A 73 4.60 9.94 8.03
C ASP A 73 4.17 10.85 6.88
N PHE A 74 4.59 12.12 6.86
CA PHE A 74 4.16 13.01 5.79
C PHE A 74 5.27 13.91 5.28
N GLN A 75 5.16 14.23 4.00
CA GLN A 75 6.03 15.19 3.30
C GLN A 75 5.18 16.06 2.37
N VAL A 76 5.47 17.35 2.37
CA VAL A 76 4.82 18.37 1.52
C VAL A 76 5.89 19.03 0.67
N PRO A 77 5.84 18.93 -0.67
CA PRO A 77 6.82 19.57 -1.53
C PRO A 77 6.64 21.10 -1.55
N ALA A 78 7.67 21.84 -1.93
CA ALA A 78 7.65 23.31 -1.93
C ALA A 78 6.53 23.92 -2.81
N HIS A 79 6.15 23.23 -3.87
CA HIS A 79 5.07 23.61 -4.78
C HIS A 79 3.99 22.52 -4.80
N ALA A 80 3.33 22.35 -3.65
CA ALA A 80 2.34 21.29 -3.47
C ALA A 80 1.06 21.54 -4.27
N LYS A 81 0.59 20.51 -4.95
CA LYS A 81 -0.77 20.43 -5.50
C LYS A 81 -1.80 20.42 -4.36
N LYS A 82 -3.03 20.81 -4.68
CA LYS A 82 -4.09 21.00 -3.67
C LYS A 82 -4.47 19.71 -2.92
N LEU A 83 -4.56 18.60 -3.63
CA LEU A 83 -4.99 17.34 -3.04
C LEU A 83 -3.79 16.45 -2.69
N PRO A 84 -3.55 16.15 -1.41
CA PRO A 84 -2.53 15.20 -0.99
C PRO A 84 -2.95 13.77 -1.30
N LEU A 85 -1.95 12.89 -1.42
CA LEU A 85 -2.13 11.44 -1.52
C LEU A 85 -1.97 10.79 -0.14
N VAL A 86 -2.95 10.00 0.26
CA VAL A 86 -2.94 9.20 1.48
C VAL A 86 -2.71 7.74 1.10
N TYR A 87 -1.59 7.18 1.51
CA TYR A 87 -1.19 5.82 1.17
C TYR A 87 -1.56 4.83 2.27
N VAL A 88 -2.29 3.79 1.88
CA VAL A 88 -2.76 2.71 2.77
C VAL A 88 -2.21 1.37 2.27
N HIS A 89 -1.40 0.71 3.09
CA HIS A 89 -0.74 -0.55 2.75
C HIS A 89 -1.67 -1.77 2.83
N GLY A 90 -1.20 -2.91 2.31
CA GLY A 90 -1.87 -4.21 2.37
C GLY A 90 -1.48 -5.07 3.57
N TYR A 91 -1.89 -6.35 3.53
CA TYR A 91 -1.55 -7.35 4.53
C TYR A 91 -0.04 -7.63 4.55
N GLY A 92 0.49 -7.90 5.73
CA GLY A 92 1.93 -8.20 5.93
C GLY A 92 2.85 -7.00 5.76
N GLY A 93 2.33 -5.84 5.29
CA GLY A 93 3.12 -4.64 5.05
C GLY A 93 2.91 -3.53 6.06
N SER A 94 3.62 -2.45 5.83
CA SER A 94 3.47 -1.14 6.48
C SER A 94 3.62 -0.05 5.42
N GLY A 95 3.61 1.21 5.83
CA GLY A 95 3.83 2.34 4.91
C GLY A 95 5.16 2.32 4.17
N VAL A 96 6.13 1.53 4.64
CA VAL A 96 7.47 1.41 4.02
C VAL A 96 7.38 1.04 2.54
N CYS A 97 6.45 0.15 2.15
CA CYS A 97 6.28 -0.28 0.76
C CYS A 97 5.95 0.86 -0.23
N TRP A 98 5.52 2.02 0.27
CA TRP A 98 5.26 3.21 -0.52
C TRP A 98 6.44 4.19 -0.55
N GLN A 99 7.30 4.17 0.47
CA GLN A 99 8.33 5.18 0.69
C GLN A 99 9.59 4.92 -0.14
N MET A 100 10.05 3.68 -0.20
CA MET A 100 11.25 3.26 -0.91
C MET A 100 11.10 1.83 -1.42
N THR A 101 11.80 1.49 -2.47
CA THR A 101 11.93 0.10 -2.89
C THR A 101 13.03 -0.61 -2.10
N PRO A 102 12.98 -1.94 -1.92
CA PRO A 102 13.99 -2.69 -1.19
C PRO A 102 15.43 -2.55 -1.70
N ASP A 103 15.62 -2.16 -2.96
CA ASP A 103 16.93 -1.88 -3.59
C ASP A 103 17.33 -0.40 -3.53
N GLY A 104 16.57 0.44 -2.82
CA GLY A 104 16.92 1.84 -2.57
C GLY A 104 16.51 2.83 -3.67
N ARG A 105 15.70 2.42 -4.67
CA ARG A 105 15.10 3.35 -5.63
C ARG A 105 13.98 4.16 -4.96
N ASP A 106 13.63 5.32 -5.54
CA ASP A 106 12.47 6.10 -5.11
C ASP A 106 11.21 5.23 -5.12
N GLY A 107 10.49 5.15 -3.98
CA GLY A 107 9.16 4.56 -3.89
C GLY A 107 8.07 5.49 -4.40
N PHE A 108 6.85 5.00 -4.48
CA PHE A 108 5.71 5.75 -5.02
C PHE A 108 5.50 7.11 -4.34
N ALA A 109 5.64 7.18 -3.02
CA ALA A 109 5.52 8.42 -2.27
C ALA A 109 6.50 9.48 -2.78
N THR A 110 7.78 9.14 -2.93
CA THR A 110 8.81 10.04 -3.45
C THR A 110 8.57 10.40 -4.92
N LEU A 111 8.21 9.42 -5.75
CA LEU A 111 7.90 9.65 -7.17
C LEU A 111 6.74 10.63 -7.34
N MET A 112 5.72 10.59 -6.47
CA MET A 112 4.59 11.51 -6.52
C MET A 112 4.90 12.88 -5.90
N LEU A 113 5.77 12.94 -4.87
CA LEU A 113 6.32 14.20 -4.37
C LEU A 113 7.04 14.98 -5.47
N ARG A 114 7.84 14.31 -6.32
CA ARG A 114 8.48 14.94 -7.50
C ARG A 114 7.47 15.49 -8.52
N ARG A 115 6.24 14.96 -8.54
CA ARG A 115 5.11 15.43 -9.36
C ARG A 115 4.25 16.48 -8.65
N GLY A 116 4.68 16.94 -7.46
CA GLY A 116 4.02 17.98 -6.68
C GLY A 116 2.91 17.51 -5.74
N TYR A 117 2.69 16.22 -5.58
CA TYR A 117 1.68 15.74 -4.64
C TYR A 117 2.27 15.57 -3.24
N SER A 118 1.62 16.17 -2.25
CA SER A 118 1.95 15.88 -0.84
C SER A 118 1.65 14.42 -0.53
N SER A 119 2.48 13.81 0.31
CA SER A 119 2.43 12.39 0.66
C SER A 119 2.14 12.21 2.14
N TYR A 120 1.13 11.42 2.46
CA TYR A 120 0.79 10.98 3.82
C TYR A 120 0.77 9.45 3.82
N VAL A 121 1.80 8.85 4.40
CA VAL A 121 1.99 7.39 4.42
C VAL A 121 1.58 6.85 5.77
N MET A 122 0.56 5.99 5.78
CA MET A 122 0.03 5.39 7.00
C MET A 122 0.67 4.02 7.29
N ASP A 123 0.93 3.78 8.58
CA ASP A 123 0.94 2.44 9.14
C ASP A 123 -0.40 2.27 9.86
N LEU A 124 -1.23 1.33 9.40
CA LEU A 124 -2.51 1.04 10.01
C LEU A 124 -2.36 0.51 11.45
N PRO A 125 -3.39 0.60 12.30
CA PRO A 125 -3.34 0.10 13.66
C PRO A 125 -2.82 -1.34 13.74
N GLY A 126 -1.88 -1.59 14.64
CA GLY A 126 -1.27 -2.90 14.82
C GLY A 126 -0.24 -3.30 13.76
N ARG A 127 0.23 -2.35 12.95
CA ARG A 127 1.22 -2.55 11.90
C ARG A 127 2.42 -1.62 12.04
N GLY A 128 3.59 -2.04 11.59
CA GLY A 128 4.79 -1.22 11.51
C GLY A 128 5.03 -0.38 12.77
N ARG A 129 5.07 0.94 12.62
CA ARG A 129 5.28 1.93 13.71
C ARG A 129 4.04 2.14 14.59
N ALA A 130 2.87 1.60 14.22
CA ALA A 130 1.60 1.68 14.95
C ALA A 130 1.33 0.43 15.80
N GLY A 131 2.35 -0.18 16.38
CA GLY A 131 2.30 -1.52 17.00
C GLY A 131 1.58 -1.62 18.35
N ARG A 132 1.07 -0.53 18.94
CA ARG A 132 0.37 -0.61 20.23
C ARG A 132 -1.11 -0.95 20.04
N THR A 133 -1.51 -2.12 20.49
CA THR A 133 -2.87 -2.67 20.29
C THR A 133 -3.61 -2.93 21.61
N SER A 134 -4.95 -2.86 21.56
CA SER A 134 -5.84 -3.35 22.61
C SER A 134 -6.34 -4.77 22.35
N ALA A 135 -6.13 -5.30 21.15
CA ALA A 135 -6.50 -6.66 20.82
C ALA A 135 -5.62 -7.69 21.55
N THR A 136 -6.23 -8.79 22.00
CA THR A 136 -5.49 -9.93 22.50
C THR A 136 -4.93 -10.70 21.32
N THR A 137 -3.62 -10.69 21.16
CA THR A 137 -2.94 -11.32 20.03
C THR A 137 -1.67 -12.02 20.48
N THR A 138 -1.23 -12.99 19.68
CA THR A 138 0.04 -13.68 19.85
C THR A 138 0.75 -13.70 18.51
N VAL A 139 1.94 -13.11 18.45
CA VAL A 139 2.82 -13.23 17.28
C VAL A 139 3.58 -14.54 17.38
N LYS A 140 3.43 -15.39 16.38
CA LYS A 140 4.19 -16.63 16.25
C LYS A 140 5.16 -16.50 15.08
N PRO A 141 6.43 -16.96 15.21
CA PRO A 141 7.31 -17.06 14.07
C PRO A 141 6.72 -18.04 13.05
N LEU A 142 6.65 -17.62 11.80
CA LEU A 142 6.08 -18.42 10.70
C LEU A 142 7.04 -18.34 9.51
N ALA A 143 7.41 -19.49 8.96
CA ALA A 143 8.26 -19.61 7.78
C ALA A 143 7.38 -19.66 6.53
N ASP A 144 6.81 -18.54 6.13
CA ASP A 144 5.80 -18.42 5.07
C ASP A 144 6.24 -17.58 3.85
N GLU A 145 7.49 -17.17 3.77
CA GLU A 145 7.99 -16.35 2.67
C GLU A 145 7.78 -17.00 1.29
N MET A 146 7.93 -18.33 1.19
CA MET A 146 7.72 -19.07 -0.06
C MET A 146 6.26 -19.02 -0.50
N PHE A 147 5.33 -19.13 0.46
CA PHE A 147 3.89 -18.99 0.20
C PHE A 147 3.57 -17.59 -0.33
N TRP A 148 4.13 -16.54 0.28
CA TRP A 148 3.91 -15.16 -0.16
C TRP A 148 4.60 -14.86 -1.49
N PHE A 149 5.77 -15.46 -1.77
CA PHE A 149 6.42 -15.38 -3.08
C PHE A 149 5.47 -15.82 -4.20
N ASP A 150 4.78 -16.95 -4.00
CA ASP A 150 3.82 -17.49 -4.96
C ASP A 150 2.54 -16.63 -5.02
N ILE A 151 1.94 -16.30 -3.87
CA ILE A 151 0.70 -15.51 -3.78
C ILE A 151 0.87 -14.13 -4.40
N TRP A 152 2.04 -13.51 -4.24
CA TRP A 152 2.31 -12.18 -4.82
C TRP A 152 2.79 -12.24 -6.27
N ARG A 153 2.77 -13.42 -6.88
CA ARG A 153 3.09 -13.65 -8.29
C ARG A 153 4.51 -13.24 -8.67
N ILE A 154 5.45 -13.29 -7.73
CA ILE A 154 6.88 -13.13 -8.02
C ILE A 154 7.35 -14.30 -8.87
N GLY A 155 6.84 -15.50 -8.57
CA GLY A 155 7.12 -16.72 -9.29
C GLY A 155 6.37 -17.91 -8.72
N ILE A 156 6.95 -19.10 -8.88
CA ILE A 156 6.66 -20.33 -8.14
C ILE A 156 7.97 -20.72 -7.49
N TRP A 157 8.03 -20.61 -6.17
CA TRP A 157 9.28 -20.80 -5.44
C TRP A 157 10.04 -22.09 -5.85
N PRO A 158 11.38 -22.01 -6.12
CA PRO A 158 12.23 -20.80 -6.06
C PRO A 158 12.35 -20.02 -7.39
N GLU A 159 11.58 -20.40 -8.40
CA GLU A 159 11.71 -19.87 -9.77
C GLU A 159 10.89 -18.59 -9.95
N TYR A 160 11.54 -17.54 -10.48
CA TYR A 160 10.88 -16.28 -10.81
C TYR A 160 10.04 -16.39 -12.09
N ASN A 161 8.94 -15.68 -12.17
CA ASN A 161 8.18 -15.58 -13.41
C ASN A 161 9.02 -14.96 -14.53
N LYS A 162 8.87 -15.49 -15.74
CA LYS A 162 9.61 -14.98 -16.90
C LYS A 162 9.22 -13.53 -17.19
N GLY A 163 10.19 -12.63 -17.19
CA GLY A 163 9.96 -11.20 -17.47
C GLY A 163 9.37 -10.43 -16.30
N VAL A 164 9.40 -10.99 -15.09
CA VAL A 164 8.91 -10.32 -13.88
C VAL A 164 9.67 -9.01 -13.65
N GLN A 165 8.94 -7.97 -13.25
CA GLN A 165 9.50 -6.67 -12.90
C GLN A 165 10.05 -6.63 -11.46
N PHE A 166 9.95 -7.71 -10.74
CA PHE A 166 10.59 -7.88 -9.45
C PHE A 166 12.07 -8.23 -9.66
N PRO A 167 13.02 -7.53 -9.01
CA PRO A 167 14.43 -7.86 -9.16
C PRO A 167 14.73 -9.29 -8.70
N SER A 168 15.26 -10.12 -9.60
CA SER A 168 15.60 -11.54 -9.30
C SER A 168 16.93 -11.72 -8.56
N ASP A 169 17.46 -10.65 -7.98
CA ASP A 169 18.67 -10.65 -7.19
C ASP A 169 18.34 -11.03 -5.73
N SER A 170 19.13 -11.92 -5.14
CA SER A 170 19.00 -12.28 -3.73
C SER A 170 19.17 -11.08 -2.79
N ALA A 171 19.93 -10.06 -3.22
CA ALA A 171 20.09 -8.81 -2.48
C ALA A 171 18.79 -7.98 -2.41
N TYR A 172 17.84 -8.20 -3.31
CA TYR A 172 16.52 -7.57 -3.27
C TYR A 172 15.50 -8.37 -2.45
N LEU A 173 15.47 -9.69 -2.61
CA LEU A 173 14.48 -10.57 -1.97
C LEU A 173 14.55 -10.51 -0.45
N SER A 174 15.76 -10.50 0.13
CA SER A 174 15.93 -10.45 1.57
C SER A 174 15.46 -9.12 2.20
N PRO A 175 15.82 -7.94 1.71
CA PRO A 175 15.22 -6.68 2.17
C PRO A 175 13.70 -6.65 2.00
N PHE A 176 13.17 -7.14 0.89
CA PHE A 176 11.73 -7.16 0.61
C PHE A 176 10.95 -7.92 1.70
N PHE A 177 11.37 -9.15 2.05
CA PHE A 177 10.70 -9.90 3.11
C PHE A 177 10.92 -9.32 4.51
N ARG A 178 12.01 -8.56 4.72
CA ARG A 178 12.25 -7.84 5.99
C ARG A 178 11.32 -6.64 6.20
N GLU A 179 10.65 -6.16 5.16
CA GLU A 179 9.61 -5.14 5.28
C GLU A 179 8.29 -5.69 5.83
N MET A 180 8.13 -7.01 5.87
CA MET A 180 6.93 -7.64 6.43
C MET A 180 6.84 -7.37 7.93
N THR A 181 5.65 -7.01 8.37
CA THR A 181 5.35 -6.75 9.78
C THR A 181 4.26 -7.69 10.29
N PRO A 182 4.32 -8.07 11.58
CA PRO A 182 3.23 -8.80 12.19
C PRO A 182 1.92 -8.03 12.12
N ASP A 183 0.81 -8.74 12.02
CA ASP A 183 -0.53 -8.18 12.21
C ASP A 183 -0.99 -8.47 13.63
N ILE A 184 -1.08 -7.44 14.44
CA ILE A 184 -1.50 -7.54 15.83
C ILE A 184 -2.79 -6.78 16.12
N SER A 185 -3.56 -6.44 15.08
CA SER A 185 -4.85 -5.77 15.20
C SER A 185 -6.03 -6.73 14.99
N ASP A 186 -7.23 -6.28 15.31
CA ASP A 186 -8.49 -6.93 14.95
C ASP A 186 -9.19 -6.20 13.78
N HIS A 187 -8.50 -5.27 13.12
CA HIS A 187 -8.94 -4.46 11.98
C HIS A 187 -10.13 -3.51 12.22
N LYS A 188 -10.72 -3.50 13.42
CA LYS A 188 -11.88 -2.63 13.71
C LYS A 188 -11.53 -1.14 13.66
N GLN A 189 -10.26 -0.81 13.86
CA GLN A 189 -9.78 0.57 13.90
C GLN A 189 -9.17 1.05 12.57
N ASP A 190 -9.11 0.22 11.53
CA ASP A 190 -8.52 0.60 10.24
C ASP A 190 -9.32 1.75 9.59
N VAL A 191 -10.62 1.59 9.43
CA VAL A 191 -11.51 2.64 8.86
C VAL A 191 -11.57 3.89 9.74
N PRO A 192 -11.78 3.80 11.07
CA PRO A 192 -11.70 4.97 11.97
C PRO A 192 -10.37 5.72 11.87
N ALA A 193 -9.24 5.03 11.74
CA ALA A 193 -7.92 5.66 11.62
C ALA A 193 -7.74 6.41 10.28
N ILE A 194 -8.19 5.83 9.16
CA ILE A 194 -8.19 6.49 7.86
C ILE A 194 -9.09 7.74 7.90
N ASN A 195 -10.27 7.64 8.48
CA ASN A 195 -11.17 8.77 8.65
C ASN A 195 -10.57 9.88 9.51
N ALA A 196 -9.94 9.52 10.63
CA ALA A 196 -9.27 10.49 11.51
C ALA A 196 -8.13 11.24 10.80
N LEU A 197 -7.38 10.57 9.92
CA LEU A 197 -6.39 11.25 9.08
C LEU A 197 -7.07 12.18 8.07
N THR A 198 -8.08 11.67 7.35
CA THR A 198 -8.82 12.43 6.35
C THR A 198 -9.49 13.67 6.95
N GLU A 199 -10.07 13.57 8.14
CA GLU A 199 -10.62 14.72 8.87
C GLU A 199 -9.54 15.74 9.25
N LYS A 200 -8.37 15.25 9.67
CA LYS A 200 -7.26 16.12 10.09
C LYS A 200 -6.67 16.93 8.94
N ILE A 201 -6.54 16.33 7.76
CA ILE A 201 -5.87 16.96 6.61
C ILE A 201 -6.83 17.59 5.60
N GLY A 202 -8.14 17.29 5.68
CA GLY A 202 -9.16 17.75 4.74
C GLY A 202 -9.18 16.94 3.44
N ASP A 203 -9.57 17.59 2.34
CA ASP A 203 -9.71 16.99 1.02
C ASP A 203 -8.44 16.25 0.58
N ASN A 204 -8.59 14.98 0.19
CA ASN A 204 -7.46 14.11 -0.18
C ASN A 204 -7.87 13.01 -1.17
N ILE A 205 -6.86 12.28 -1.66
CA ILE A 205 -7.01 11.12 -2.53
C ILE A 205 -6.45 9.91 -1.78
N LEU A 206 -7.26 8.84 -1.65
CA LEU A 206 -6.78 7.59 -1.09
C LEU A 206 -6.06 6.77 -2.16
N VAL A 207 -4.86 6.29 -1.83
CA VAL A 207 -4.08 5.35 -2.63
C VAL A 207 -3.90 4.08 -1.80
N THR A 208 -4.60 3.02 -2.16
CA THR A 208 -4.68 1.80 -1.36
C THR A 208 -4.04 0.62 -2.06
N HIS A 209 -3.59 -0.35 -1.31
CA HIS A 209 -3.03 -1.60 -1.82
C HIS A 209 -3.67 -2.81 -1.13
N SER A 210 -4.03 -3.84 -1.90
CA SER A 210 -4.36 -5.17 -1.40
C SER A 210 -5.45 -5.15 -0.31
N ALA A 211 -5.17 -5.67 0.88
CA ALA A 211 -6.07 -5.65 2.04
C ALA A 211 -6.50 -4.23 2.46
N GLY A 212 -5.70 -3.21 2.19
CA GLY A 212 -6.05 -1.80 2.42
C GLY A 212 -7.16 -1.28 1.51
N GLY A 213 -7.51 -2.00 0.44
CA GLY A 213 -8.60 -1.63 -0.46
C GLY A 213 -9.96 -1.60 0.24
N PHE A 214 -10.31 -2.64 0.99
CA PHE A 214 -11.60 -2.71 1.68
C PHE A 214 -11.81 -1.57 2.69
N PRO A 215 -10.91 -1.30 3.66
CA PRO A 215 -11.05 -0.13 4.52
C PRO A 215 -11.00 1.19 3.75
N GLY A 216 -10.29 1.27 2.62
CA GLY A 216 -10.30 2.43 1.73
C GLY A 216 -11.68 2.72 1.14
N TRP A 217 -12.42 1.70 0.66
CA TRP A 217 -13.80 1.87 0.20
C TRP A 217 -14.71 2.37 1.32
N MET A 218 -14.61 1.77 2.51
CA MET A 218 -15.43 2.17 3.65
C MET A 218 -15.13 3.59 4.13
N ALA A 219 -13.88 4.00 4.13
CA ALA A 219 -13.50 5.38 4.45
C ALA A 219 -14.04 6.37 3.41
N ALA A 220 -13.95 6.06 2.11
CA ALA A 220 -14.51 6.91 1.06
C ALA A 220 -16.04 7.03 1.13
N ILE A 221 -16.74 5.99 1.58
CA ILE A 221 -18.17 6.02 1.84
C ILE A 221 -18.51 6.95 3.01
N GLN A 222 -17.72 6.88 4.09
CA GLN A 222 -18.02 7.57 5.34
C GLN A 222 -17.56 9.03 5.36
N ASN A 223 -16.51 9.36 4.60
CA ASN A 223 -15.87 10.67 4.69
C ASN A 223 -15.90 11.43 3.36
N PRO A 224 -16.62 12.56 3.27
CA PRO A 224 -16.76 13.35 2.05
C PRO A 224 -15.47 14.09 1.63
N ASN A 225 -14.45 14.13 2.48
CA ASN A 225 -13.14 14.70 2.15
C ASN A 225 -12.32 13.76 1.25
N VAL A 226 -12.69 12.49 1.11
CA VAL A 226 -12.10 11.61 0.08
C VAL A 226 -12.66 12.01 -1.27
N LYS A 227 -11.80 12.55 -2.15
CA LYS A 227 -12.18 13.06 -3.47
C LYS A 227 -11.96 12.07 -4.60
N ALA A 228 -11.14 11.06 -4.38
CA ALA A 228 -10.90 9.97 -5.31
C ALA A 228 -10.30 8.76 -4.59
N VAL A 229 -10.41 7.58 -5.20
CA VAL A 229 -9.71 6.39 -4.73
C VAL A 229 -8.93 5.77 -5.88
N VAL A 230 -7.65 5.54 -5.64
CA VAL A 230 -6.75 4.75 -6.47
C VAL A 230 -6.45 3.47 -5.72
N SER A 231 -6.71 2.31 -6.29
CA SER A 231 -6.50 1.04 -5.59
C SER A 231 -5.69 0.07 -6.43
N TYR A 232 -4.56 -0.35 -5.88
CA TYR A 232 -3.70 -1.35 -6.48
C TYR A 232 -4.08 -2.73 -5.95
N GLU A 233 -4.65 -3.56 -6.83
CA GLU A 233 -5.06 -4.93 -6.54
C GLU A 233 -5.83 -5.10 -5.22
N PRO A 234 -6.99 -4.45 -5.04
CA PRO A 234 -7.76 -4.54 -3.81
C PRO A 234 -8.19 -5.97 -3.48
N GLY A 235 -8.07 -6.33 -2.19
CA GLY A 235 -8.39 -7.67 -1.70
C GLY A 235 -9.88 -7.95 -1.51
N GLY A 236 -10.74 -6.92 -1.41
CA GLY A 236 -12.17 -7.06 -1.16
C GLY A 236 -12.99 -5.89 -1.70
N TYR A 237 -14.30 -6.10 -1.82
CA TYR A 237 -15.23 -5.18 -2.48
C TYR A 237 -16.56 -5.11 -1.75
N VAL A 238 -17.26 -3.98 -1.91
CA VAL A 238 -18.61 -3.75 -1.39
C VAL A 238 -19.61 -3.66 -2.55
N PHE A 239 -20.84 -4.07 -2.31
CA PHE A 239 -21.92 -4.02 -3.29
C PHE A 239 -23.21 -3.58 -2.60
N PRO A 240 -24.18 -3.03 -3.34
CA PRO A 240 -25.49 -2.74 -2.79
C PRO A 240 -26.19 -4.01 -2.29
N GLU A 241 -26.93 -3.90 -1.21
CA GLU A 241 -27.84 -4.97 -0.78
C GLU A 241 -28.75 -5.39 -1.92
N GLY A 242 -28.86 -6.70 -2.15
CA GLY A 242 -29.63 -7.27 -3.26
C GLY A 242 -28.89 -7.33 -4.61
N GLU A 243 -27.69 -6.74 -4.72
CA GLU A 243 -26.89 -6.76 -5.94
C GLU A 243 -25.48 -7.37 -5.73
N VAL A 244 -25.27 -8.03 -4.62
CA VAL A 244 -23.99 -8.74 -4.35
C VAL A 244 -23.87 -9.88 -5.35
N PRO A 245 -22.77 -9.93 -6.13
CA PRO A 245 -22.55 -11.04 -7.06
C PRO A 245 -22.36 -12.37 -6.32
N ASP A 246 -22.68 -13.47 -7.00
CA ASP A 246 -22.36 -14.79 -6.51
C ASP A 246 -20.86 -14.91 -6.19
N PRO A 247 -20.52 -15.63 -5.13
CA PRO A 247 -19.13 -15.91 -4.77
C PRO A 247 -18.39 -16.57 -5.94
N ILE A 248 -17.16 -16.13 -6.17
CA ILE A 248 -16.26 -16.73 -7.17
C ILE A 248 -15.34 -17.70 -6.45
N ALA A 249 -15.48 -18.99 -6.70
CA ALA A 249 -14.64 -20.01 -6.11
C ALA A 249 -13.19 -19.90 -6.58
N GLY A 250 -12.25 -20.19 -5.69
CA GLY A 250 -10.81 -20.19 -5.96
C GLY A 250 -10.06 -21.04 -4.96
N LEU A 251 -8.78 -21.32 -5.22
CA LEU A 251 -7.94 -22.22 -4.40
C LEU A 251 -7.75 -21.74 -2.95
N THR A 252 -7.78 -20.41 -2.73
CA THR A 252 -7.55 -19.79 -1.42
C THR A 252 -8.81 -19.20 -0.81
N GLY A 253 -9.96 -19.89 -0.94
CA GLY A 253 -11.25 -19.45 -0.39
C GLY A 253 -12.08 -18.56 -1.31
N GLY A 254 -11.58 -18.21 -2.51
CA GLY A 254 -12.32 -17.45 -3.50
C GLY A 254 -12.46 -15.94 -3.19
N ALA A 255 -13.43 -15.31 -3.86
CA ALA A 255 -13.78 -13.88 -3.66
C ALA A 255 -15.30 -13.73 -3.44
N THR A 256 -15.66 -12.95 -2.42
CA THR A 256 -17.04 -12.60 -2.09
C THR A 256 -17.17 -11.09 -1.97
N GLY A 257 -18.32 -10.54 -2.38
CA GLY A 257 -18.67 -9.15 -2.11
C GLY A 257 -19.29 -8.99 -0.72
N VAL A 258 -19.15 -7.81 -0.14
CA VAL A 258 -19.81 -7.43 1.11
C VAL A 258 -21.02 -6.55 0.80
N ALA A 259 -22.19 -6.94 1.29
CA ALA A 259 -23.42 -6.16 1.15
C ALA A 259 -23.37 -4.89 2.02
N ILE A 260 -23.73 -3.76 1.44
CA ILE A 260 -23.92 -2.50 2.16
C ILE A 260 -25.22 -1.82 1.69
N PRO A 261 -25.83 -0.95 2.52
CA PRO A 261 -27.01 -0.20 2.09
C PRO A 261 -26.77 0.60 0.80
N MET A 262 -27.74 0.61 -0.10
CA MET A 262 -27.66 1.32 -1.38
C MET A 262 -27.22 2.79 -1.22
N GLU A 263 -27.75 3.49 -0.22
CA GLU A 263 -27.37 4.88 0.05
C GLU A 263 -25.87 5.05 0.32
N GLN A 264 -25.28 4.10 1.03
CA GLN A 264 -23.83 4.08 1.29
C GLN A 264 -23.05 3.79 0.02
N PHE A 265 -23.46 2.80 -0.76
CA PHE A 265 -22.82 2.47 -2.03
C PHE A 265 -22.80 3.66 -3.00
N LEU A 266 -23.90 4.40 -3.10
CA LEU A 266 -24.01 5.59 -3.94
C LEU A 266 -23.02 6.72 -3.57
N ARG A 267 -22.37 6.68 -2.41
CA ARG A 267 -21.28 7.61 -2.11
C ARG A 267 -20.06 7.37 -3.01
N LEU A 268 -19.77 6.13 -3.36
CA LEU A 268 -18.68 5.77 -4.28
C LEU A 268 -18.92 6.25 -5.71
N THR A 269 -20.16 6.42 -6.13
CA THR A 269 -20.48 6.91 -7.48
C THR A 269 -20.21 8.41 -7.67
N ARG A 270 -19.94 9.15 -6.60
CA ARG A 270 -19.72 10.60 -6.61
C ARG A 270 -18.27 11.01 -6.78
N ILE A 271 -17.35 10.05 -6.75
CA ILE A 271 -15.91 10.28 -6.86
C ILE A 271 -15.31 9.41 -7.97
N PRO A 272 -14.28 9.86 -8.66
CA PRO A 272 -13.56 9.02 -9.60
C PRO A 272 -12.77 7.93 -8.87
N ILE A 273 -12.81 6.72 -9.44
CA ILE A 273 -12.15 5.53 -8.91
C ILE A 273 -11.34 4.87 -10.01
N VAL A 274 -10.10 4.48 -9.71
CA VAL A 274 -9.31 3.61 -10.58
C VAL A 274 -8.73 2.45 -9.80
N MET A 275 -8.76 1.27 -10.42
CA MET A 275 -8.08 0.09 -9.93
C MET A 275 -7.04 -0.37 -10.94
N TYR A 276 -5.86 -0.72 -10.47
CA TYR A 276 -4.77 -1.29 -11.28
C TYR A 276 -4.52 -2.73 -10.88
N PHE A 277 -4.36 -3.60 -11.88
CA PHE A 277 -3.99 -5.00 -11.69
C PHE A 277 -2.73 -5.30 -12.52
N GLY A 278 -1.79 -6.00 -11.90
CA GLY A 278 -0.53 -6.44 -12.51
C GLY A 278 -0.68 -7.61 -13.47
N ASP A 279 0.41 -8.32 -13.67
CA ASP A 279 0.53 -9.43 -14.62
C ASP A 279 0.38 -10.80 -13.93
N TYR A 280 0.52 -11.87 -14.71
CA TYR A 280 0.43 -13.28 -14.28
C TYR A 280 -0.92 -13.66 -13.64
N ILE A 281 -1.99 -12.98 -14.03
CA ILE A 281 -3.36 -13.28 -13.61
C ILE A 281 -4.08 -13.98 -14.76
N PRO A 282 -4.39 -15.27 -14.66
CA PRO A 282 -5.06 -16.01 -15.73
C PRO A 282 -6.53 -15.58 -15.89
N GLU A 283 -7.07 -15.68 -17.09
CA GLU A 283 -8.50 -15.42 -17.34
C GLU A 283 -9.40 -16.60 -16.92
N THR A 284 -8.87 -17.81 -16.91
CA THR A 284 -9.59 -19.04 -16.56
C THR A 284 -9.01 -19.66 -15.28
N PRO A 285 -9.76 -20.52 -14.56
CA PRO A 285 -9.26 -21.23 -13.38
C PRO A 285 -7.90 -21.88 -13.63
N SER A 286 -7.01 -21.78 -12.65
CA SER A 286 -5.63 -22.21 -12.72
C SER A 286 -5.19 -22.91 -11.44
N GLU A 287 -4.27 -23.87 -11.57
CA GLU A 287 -3.61 -24.51 -10.42
C GLU A 287 -2.48 -23.64 -9.84
N ASN A 288 -2.07 -22.56 -10.53
CA ASN A 288 -1.11 -21.61 -9.99
C ASN A 288 -1.75 -20.81 -8.85
N LEU A 289 -1.21 -20.98 -7.66
CA LEU A 289 -1.78 -20.43 -6.42
C LEU A 289 -1.95 -18.91 -6.47
N GLY A 290 -0.90 -18.19 -6.85
CA GLY A 290 -0.92 -16.72 -6.94
C GLY A 290 -1.82 -16.22 -8.07
N GLY A 291 -1.68 -16.81 -9.27
CA GLY A 291 -2.53 -16.45 -10.41
C GLY A 291 -4.02 -16.66 -10.10
N GLU A 292 -4.40 -17.79 -9.53
CA GLU A 292 -5.79 -18.12 -9.20
C GLU A 292 -6.33 -17.22 -8.08
N ASN A 293 -5.53 -16.96 -7.04
CA ASN A 293 -5.92 -16.07 -5.95
C ASN A 293 -6.28 -14.66 -6.48
N TRP A 294 -5.53 -14.16 -7.46
CA TRP A 294 -5.76 -12.82 -8.02
C TRP A 294 -6.77 -12.83 -9.16
N ARG A 295 -6.94 -13.96 -9.87
CA ARG A 295 -8.01 -14.12 -10.88
C ARG A 295 -9.40 -13.88 -10.28
N VAL A 296 -9.70 -14.52 -9.17
CA VAL A 296 -11.01 -14.37 -8.52
C VAL A 296 -11.26 -12.95 -8.02
N ARG A 297 -10.22 -12.27 -7.51
CA ARG A 297 -10.29 -10.88 -7.08
C ARG A 297 -10.42 -9.91 -8.24
N LEU A 298 -9.70 -10.13 -9.32
CA LEU A 298 -9.84 -9.34 -10.56
C LEU A 298 -11.24 -9.47 -11.14
N GLN A 299 -11.80 -10.69 -11.20
CA GLN A 299 -13.17 -10.90 -11.69
C GLN A 299 -14.21 -10.19 -10.79
N MET A 300 -14.05 -10.25 -9.47
CA MET A 300 -14.91 -9.51 -8.55
C MET A 300 -14.73 -7.99 -8.72
N GLY A 301 -13.51 -7.52 -8.97
CA GLY A 301 -13.21 -6.12 -9.26
C GLY A 301 -13.87 -5.61 -10.55
N ARG A 302 -13.92 -6.43 -11.60
CA ARG A 302 -14.67 -6.11 -12.83
C ARG A 302 -16.16 -5.89 -12.52
N LYS A 303 -16.76 -6.77 -11.70
CA LYS A 303 -18.17 -6.64 -11.25
C LYS A 303 -18.38 -5.39 -10.37
N PHE A 304 -17.41 -5.05 -9.53
CA PHE A 304 -17.47 -3.84 -8.70
C PHE A 304 -17.47 -2.56 -9.55
N VAL A 305 -16.57 -2.44 -10.52
CA VAL A 305 -16.55 -1.32 -11.47
C VAL A 305 -17.84 -1.23 -12.28
N GLU A 306 -18.35 -2.37 -12.75
CA GLU A 306 -19.63 -2.44 -13.45
C GLU A 306 -20.79 -1.94 -12.56
N ALA A 307 -20.83 -2.35 -11.29
CA ALA A 307 -21.86 -1.91 -10.36
C ALA A 307 -21.79 -0.39 -10.12
N ILE A 308 -20.61 0.18 -9.87
CA ILE A 308 -20.44 1.63 -9.69
C ILE A 308 -20.91 2.39 -10.93
N ASN A 309 -20.49 1.97 -12.12
CA ASN A 309 -20.82 2.66 -13.37
C ASN A 309 -22.31 2.49 -13.74
N ARG A 310 -22.92 1.34 -13.45
CA ARG A 310 -24.36 1.12 -13.62
C ARG A 310 -25.20 2.09 -12.78
N HIS A 311 -24.70 2.48 -11.62
CA HIS A 311 -25.31 3.47 -10.74
C HIS A 311 -24.86 4.91 -11.00
N GLY A 312 -24.26 5.17 -12.18
CA GLY A 312 -23.90 6.52 -12.64
C GLY A 312 -22.56 7.05 -12.12
N GLY A 313 -21.68 6.18 -11.62
CA GLY A 313 -20.35 6.54 -11.17
C GLY A 313 -19.30 6.59 -12.28
N ASN A 314 -18.06 6.89 -11.89
CA ASN A 314 -16.87 6.95 -12.75
C ASN A 314 -15.77 6.05 -12.18
N ALA A 315 -15.88 4.77 -12.43
CA ALA A 315 -14.88 3.79 -12.03
C ALA A 315 -14.20 3.15 -13.25
N THR A 316 -12.88 2.96 -13.16
CA THR A 316 -12.08 2.32 -14.21
C THR A 316 -11.26 1.19 -13.59
N LEU A 317 -11.16 0.06 -14.30
CA LEU A 317 -10.25 -1.03 -13.99
C LEU A 317 -9.22 -1.12 -15.12
N VAL A 318 -7.96 -1.02 -14.76
CA VAL A 318 -6.81 -1.10 -15.67
C VAL A 318 -6.05 -2.39 -15.40
N GLU A 319 -6.09 -3.29 -16.35
CA GLU A 319 -5.24 -4.47 -16.38
C GLU A 319 -3.97 -4.11 -17.14
N LEU A 320 -2.84 -4.00 -16.47
CA LEU A 320 -1.59 -3.50 -17.05
C LEU A 320 -1.17 -4.25 -18.33
N PRO A 321 -1.29 -5.59 -18.42
CA PRO A 321 -0.99 -6.29 -19.67
C PRO A 321 -1.85 -5.87 -20.86
N LYS A 322 -3.10 -5.45 -20.63
CA LYS A 322 -4.01 -5.01 -21.71
C LYS A 322 -3.63 -3.64 -22.29
N ILE A 323 -2.78 -2.90 -21.59
CA ILE A 323 -2.23 -1.62 -22.06
C ILE A 323 -0.72 -1.72 -22.41
N GLY A 324 -0.20 -2.93 -22.52
CA GLY A 324 1.19 -3.18 -22.94
C GLY A 324 2.24 -3.06 -21.82
N ILE A 325 1.85 -3.06 -20.55
CA ILE A 325 2.75 -3.04 -19.40
C ILE A 325 2.74 -4.44 -18.77
N TYR A 326 3.88 -5.12 -18.81
CA TYR A 326 4.00 -6.52 -18.44
C TYR A 326 4.96 -6.76 -17.28
N GLY A 327 4.81 -7.92 -16.63
CA GLY A 327 5.71 -8.43 -15.61
C GLY A 327 5.47 -7.90 -14.20
N ASN A 328 4.44 -7.11 -13.98
CA ASN A 328 4.17 -6.54 -12.66
C ASN A 328 3.63 -7.58 -11.69
N THR A 329 4.23 -7.60 -10.50
CA THR A 329 3.84 -8.43 -9.38
C THR A 329 2.64 -7.83 -8.62
N HIS A 330 2.33 -8.41 -7.47
CA HIS A 330 1.36 -7.80 -6.55
C HIS A 330 1.87 -6.48 -5.94
N PHE A 331 3.16 -6.29 -5.83
CA PHE A 331 3.79 -5.08 -5.30
C PHE A 331 4.19 -4.10 -6.41
N LEU A 332 3.22 -3.71 -7.23
CA LEU A 332 3.40 -2.81 -8.38
C LEU A 332 4.24 -1.56 -8.04
N MET A 333 4.06 -1.02 -6.83
CA MET A 333 4.75 0.18 -6.35
C MET A 333 6.25 -0.04 -6.08
N GLN A 334 6.70 -1.29 -5.96
CA GLN A 334 8.08 -1.67 -5.70
C GLN A 334 8.76 -2.34 -6.90
N ASP A 335 8.01 -2.68 -7.94
CA ASP A 335 8.53 -3.29 -9.17
C ASP A 335 9.54 -2.36 -9.87
N LEU A 336 10.36 -2.93 -10.79
CA LEU A 336 11.40 -2.21 -11.51
C LEU A 336 10.88 -1.02 -12.34
N ASN A 337 9.65 -1.14 -12.84
CA ASN A 337 8.98 -0.12 -13.65
C ASN A 337 8.06 0.80 -12.82
N ASN A 338 8.25 0.90 -11.51
CA ASN A 338 7.40 1.72 -10.64
C ASN A 338 7.32 3.19 -11.08
N GLY A 339 8.37 3.74 -11.68
CA GLY A 339 8.35 5.09 -12.27
C GLY A 339 7.30 5.23 -13.37
N GLN A 340 7.20 4.26 -14.28
CA GLN A 340 6.18 4.21 -15.34
C GLN A 340 4.76 4.14 -14.74
N LEU A 341 4.59 3.38 -13.66
CA LEU A 341 3.29 3.27 -12.99
C LEU A 341 2.92 4.56 -12.22
N ALA A 342 3.91 5.28 -11.70
CA ALA A 342 3.70 6.61 -11.11
C ALA A 342 3.33 7.65 -12.18
N ASP A 343 3.87 7.57 -13.39
CA ASP A 343 3.44 8.40 -14.53
C ASP A 343 1.99 8.10 -14.90
N LEU A 344 1.62 6.83 -15.02
CA LEU A 344 0.25 6.41 -15.30
C LEU A 344 -0.75 6.92 -14.25
N LEU A 345 -0.36 6.90 -12.97
CA LEU A 345 -1.16 7.51 -11.90
C LEU A 345 -1.27 9.02 -12.08
N GLY A 346 -0.17 9.72 -12.35
CA GLY A 346 -0.15 11.16 -12.59
C GLY A 346 -1.08 11.58 -13.73
N GLU A 347 -1.02 10.87 -14.86
CA GLU A 347 -1.90 11.10 -16.01
C GLU A 347 -3.40 10.90 -15.66
N TRP A 348 -3.72 9.85 -14.88
CA TRP A 348 -5.08 9.62 -14.44
C TRP A 348 -5.59 10.73 -13.52
N LEU A 349 -4.74 11.20 -12.59
CA LEU A 349 -5.08 12.30 -11.68
C LEU A 349 -5.34 13.60 -12.45
N GLU A 350 -4.51 13.92 -13.44
CA GLU A 350 -4.69 15.11 -14.27
C GLU A 350 -5.96 15.02 -15.13
N LYS A 351 -6.21 13.88 -15.74
CA LYS A 351 -7.41 13.62 -16.55
C LYS A 351 -8.72 13.79 -15.77
N ASN A 352 -8.70 13.57 -14.46
CA ASN A 352 -9.87 13.71 -13.58
C ASN A 352 -9.87 15.03 -12.79
N ASP A 353 -9.09 16.03 -13.21
CA ASP A 353 -8.98 17.35 -12.55
C ASP A 353 -8.49 17.30 -11.07
N LEU A 354 -7.80 16.25 -10.69
CA LEU A 354 -7.27 16.03 -9.33
C LEU A 354 -5.82 16.53 -9.18
N GLY A 355 -5.23 17.02 -10.26
CA GLY A 355 -3.85 17.47 -10.33
C GLY A 355 -3.66 19.00 -10.14
N LYS A 356 -4.71 19.75 -9.86
CA LYS A 356 -4.68 21.23 -9.75
C LYS A 356 -4.28 21.72 -8.37
#